data_107f5bb08378661766aef0365bc1c97a
#
_entry.id   107f5bb08378661766aef0365bc1c97a
#
_cell.length_a   1.000
_cell.length_b   1.000
_cell.length_c   1.000
_cell.angle_alpha   90.00
_cell.angle_beta   90.00
_cell.angle_gamma   90.00
#
_symmetry.space_group_name_H-M   'P 1'
#
loop_
_entity.id
_entity.type
_entity.pdbx_description
1 polymer ?
#
loop_
_entity_poly.entity_id
_entity_poly.type
_entity_poly.pdbx_seq_one_letter_code
_entity_poly.pdbx_strand_id
1 'polypeptide(L)'
;MQTGHKEKKIIPVLFEEMDGIWLHMQDSSHKRMKKQEMKVFTMYEGWDKDQQRRSTLVGKTMLAGMESSRLFHEKREALIEKKYDVDEIQQRILNGDGGSWIKETYDPDAIFQLDRYHVYQEILRKINDRSAQREARNLFEEGKTEELLEFLLVYADSVETTDEKDNRSRNARELYRYLNNNKAGLLPYRKQGKKIPEPREGIVYKNMGVQESQNCTVITMRMKHRRMRWSVKGASNMAKVLCS
;
A
#
# COMPACT_ATOMS: atom_id res chain seq x y z
N MET A 1 0.62 -42.34 -3.71
CA MET A 1 0.54 -41.01 -4.35
C MET A 1 1.69 -40.19 -3.85
N GLN A 2 2.74 -39.99 -4.65
CA GLN A 2 3.86 -39.13 -4.30
C GLN A 2 3.34 -37.67 -4.38
N THR A 3 3.18 -37.02 -3.24
CA THR A 3 3.01 -35.56 -3.16
C THR A 3 4.36 -34.94 -3.55
N GLY A 4 4.51 -34.62 -4.83
CA GLY A 4 5.67 -33.90 -5.30
C GLY A 4 5.76 -32.56 -4.56
N HIS A 5 6.68 -32.47 -3.64
CA HIS A 5 7.08 -31.18 -3.07
C HIS A 5 7.55 -30.30 -4.25
N LYS A 6 6.72 -29.37 -4.67
CA LYS A 6 7.12 -28.37 -5.65
C LYS A 6 8.24 -27.57 -5.00
N GLU A 7 9.43 -27.67 -5.56
CA GLU A 7 10.60 -26.94 -5.08
C GLU A 7 10.25 -25.45 -4.92
N LYS A 8 10.51 -24.89 -3.74
CA LYS A 8 10.23 -23.50 -3.45
C LYS A 8 11.17 -22.61 -4.26
N LYS A 9 10.66 -21.52 -4.76
CA LYS A 9 11.42 -20.62 -5.60
C LYS A 9 12.33 -19.74 -4.75
N ILE A 10 13.61 -19.65 -5.12
CA ILE A 10 14.60 -18.76 -4.50
C ILE A 10 14.56 -17.40 -5.22
N ILE A 11 14.42 -16.32 -4.46
CA ILE A 11 14.42 -14.95 -4.96
C ILE A 11 15.23 -14.03 -4.04
N PRO A 12 16.01 -13.08 -4.58
CA PRO A 12 16.79 -12.17 -3.74
C PRO A 12 15.91 -11.09 -3.10
N VAL A 13 14.87 -10.62 -3.78
CA VAL A 13 13.99 -9.55 -3.30
C VAL A 13 12.54 -9.94 -3.51
N LEU A 14 11.72 -9.73 -2.46
CA LEU A 14 10.27 -9.81 -2.53
C LEU A 14 9.68 -8.41 -2.39
N PHE A 15 8.91 -7.98 -3.40
CA PHE A 15 8.10 -6.77 -3.35
C PHE A 15 6.71 -7.10 -2.85
N GLU A 16 6.23 -6.33 -1.90
CA GLU A 16 4.95 -6.49 -1.24
C GLU A 16 4.22 -5.14 -1.23
N GLU A 17 2.96 -5.13 -1.61
CA GLU A 17 2.12 -3.93 -1.52
C GLU A 17 0.81 -4.25 -0.81
N MET A 18 0.39 -3.38 0.10
CA MET A 18 -0.80 -3.58 0.91
C MET A 18 -1.65 -2.31 0.95
N ASP A 19 -2.98 -2.51 0.89
CA ASP A 19 -3.95 -1.42 0.96
C ASP A 19 -5.31 -1.92 1.45
N GLY A 20 -6.17 -1.01 1.87
CA GLY A 20 -7.53 -1.26 2.33
C GLY A 20 -8.60 -0.72 1.40
N ILE A 21 -9.53 -1.57 0.96
CA ILE A 21 -10.66 -1.16 0.12
C ILE A 21 -11.96 -1.17 0.93
N TRP A 22 -12.58 -0.01 1.09
CA TRP A 22 -13.85 0.13 1.81
C TRP A 22 -15.04 -0.28 0.94
N LEU A 23 -15.71 -1.37 1.30
CA LEU A 23 -16.89 -1.90 0.64
C LEU A 23 -18.18 -1.49 1.33
N HIS A 24 -19.24 -1.30 0.55
CA HIS A 24 -20.59 -1.16 1.09
C HIS A 24 -21.13 -2.53 1.52
N MET A 25 -21.59 -2.61 2.76
CA MET A 25 -22.08 -3.87 3.32
C MET A 25 -23.59 -3.87 3.47
N GLN A 26 -24.16 -5.07 3.56
CA GLN A 26 -25.55 -5.34 3.89
C GLN A 26 -25.66 -6.55 4.81
N ASP A 27 -26.73 -6.59 5.62
CA ASP A 27 -27.09 -7.76 6.43
C ASP A 27 -27.88 -8.82 5.62
N SER A 28 -28.33 -9.87 6.30
CA SER A 28 -29.13 -10.93 5.70
C SER A 28 -30.52 -10.46 5.20
N SER A 29 -31.01 -9.32 5.71
CA SER A 29 -32.26 -8.67 5.29
C SER A 29 -32.03 -7.62 4.19
N HIS A 30 -30.86 -7.59 3.58
CA HIS A 30 -30.44 -6.60 2.57
C HIS A 30 -30.44 -5.14 3.06
N LYS A 31 -30.51 -4.91 4.38
CA LYS A 31 -30.36 -3.57 4.96
C LYS A 31 -28.91 -3.11 4.87
N ARG A 32 -28.75 -1.81 4.59
CA ARG A 32 -27.42 -1.19 4.52
C ARG A 32 -26.74 -1.21 5.90
N MET A 33 -25.51 -1.68 5.92
CA MET A 33 -24.61 -1.63 7.06
C MET A 33 -23.50 -0.58 6.87
N LYS A 34 -22.71 -0.34 7.93
CA LYS A 34 -21.48 0.46 7.82
C LYS A 34 -20.56 -0.19 6.81
N LYS A 35 -19.77 0.64 6.10
CA LYS A 35 -18.69 0.15 5.24
C LYS A 35 -17.71 -0.67 6.08
N GLN A 36 -17.15 -1.69 5.47
CA GLN A 36 -16.06 -2.47 6.06
C GLN A 36 -14.87 -2.50 5.11
N GLU A 37 -13.70 -2.52 5.69
CA GLU A 37 -12.45 -2.60 4.97
C GLU A 37 -12.16 -4.04 4.54
N MET A 38 -11.91 -4.21 3.24
CA MET A 38 -11.30 -5.41 2.70
C MET A 38 -9.80 -5.14 2.57
N LYS A 39 -9.00 -5.97 3.21
CA LYS A 39 -7.55 -5.93 3.11
C LYS A 39 -7.12 -6.55 1.79
N VAL A 40 -6.18 -5.92 1.12
CA VAL A 40 -5.61 -6.40 -0.15
C VAL A 40 -4.10 -6.41 -0.06
N PHE A 41 -3.52 -7.47 -0.54
CA PHE A 41 -2.08 -7.69 -0.60
C PHE A 41 -1.71 -8.16 -2.00
N THR A 42 -0.64 -7.61 -2.54
CA THR A 42 -0.02 -8.02 -3.79
C THR A 42 1.46 -8.28 -3.56
N MET A 43 1.97 -9.42 -3.98
CA MET A 43 3.40 -9.70 -3.99
C MET A 43 3.91 -10.00 -5.40
N TYR A 44 5.18 -9.68 -5.65
CA TYR A 44 5.83 -9.90 -6.94
C TYR A 44 7.36 -9.84 -6.79
N GLU A 45 8.08 -10.32 -7.83
CA GLU A 45 9.54 -10.45 -7.83
C GLU A 45 10.26 -9.26 -8.49
N GLY A 46 9.52 -8.38 -9.13
CA GLY A 46 9.98 -7.26 -9.94
C GLY A 46 9.18 -7.15 -11.24
N TRP A 47 9.76 -6.50 -12.22
CA TRP A 47 9.12 -6.26 -13.53
C TRP A 47 9.89 -6.99 -14.62
N ASP A 48 9.15 -7.50 -15.61
CA ASP A 48 9.70 -8.10 -16.80
C ASP A 48 10.54 -7.08 -17.59
N LYS A 49 11.81 -7.43 -17.86
CA LYS A 49 12.76 -6.57 -18.56
C LYS A 49 12.40 -6.39 -20.03
N ASP A 50 11.86 -7.42 -20.66
CA ASP A 50 11.67 -7.48 -22.12
C ASP A 50 10.37 -6.78 -22.58
N GLN A 51 9.48 -6.46 -21.65
CA GLN A 51 8.24 -5.76 -21.94
C GLN A 51 8.38 -4.23 -21.90
N GLN A 52 8.86 -3.65 -23.00
CA GLN A 52 9.09 -2.19 -23.08
C GLN A 52 7.79 -1.36 -23.03
N ARG A 53 6.66 -1.87 -23.53
CA ARG A 53 5.40 -1.12 -23.63
C ARG A 53 4.45 -1.28 -22.44
N ARG A 54 4.57 -2.32 -21.65
CA ARG A 54 3.75 -2.59 -20.46
C ARG A 54 4.63 -3.06 -19.31
N SER A 55 4.46 -2.47 -18.14
CA SER A 55 5.13 -2.96 -16.93
C SER A 55 4.43 -4.22 -16.43
N THR A 56 4.87 -5.38 -16.87
CA THR A 56 4.36 -6.68 -16.39
C THR A 56 5.10 -7.09 -15.13
N LEU A 57 4.34 -7.46 -14.09
CA LEU A 57 4.90 -7.97 -12.85
C LEU A 57 5.25 -9.45 -12.99
N VAL A 58 6.47 -9.80 -12.60
CA VAL A 58 6.94 -11.19 -12.56
C VAL A 58 6.52 -11.82 -11.25
N GLY A 59 5.98 -13.03 -11.32
CA GLY A 59 5.60 -13.78 -10.14
C GLY A 59 4.45 -13.16 -9.32
N LYS A 60 3.61 -12.33 -9.93
CA LYS A 60 2.50 -11.66 -9.23
C LYS A 60 1.57 -12.68 -8.56
N THR A 61 1.22 -12.42 -7.32
CA THR A 61 0.21 -13.15 -6.56
C THR A 61 -0.53 -12.17 -5.67
N MET A 62 -1.83 -12.36 -5.51
CA MET A 62 -2.69 -11.48 -4.71
C MET A 62 -3.42 -12.25 -3.62
N LEU A 63 -3.73 -11.56 -2.53
CA LEU A 63 -4.61 -12.01 -1.47
C LEU A 63 -5.56 -10.87 -1.13
N ALA A 64 -6.84 -11.18 -0.95
CA ALA A 64 -7.79 -10.20 -0.42
C ALA A 64 -8.75 -10.88 0.55
N GLY A 65 -9.18 -10.14 1.59
CA GLY A 65 -10.06 -10.70 2.60
C GLY A 65 -10.65 -9.68 3.57
N MET A 66 -11.70 -10.12 4.27
CA MET A 66 -12.45 -9.33 5.24
C MET A 66 -12.12 -9.70 6.69
N GLU A 67 -11.19 -10.60 6.90
CA GLU A 67 -10.77 -11.10 8.21
C GLU A 67 -10.03 -10.05 9.04
N SER A 68 -9.78 -10.38 10.32
CA SER A 68 -8.96 -9.57 11.20
C SER A 68 -7.54 -9.40 10.64
N SER A 69 -6.84 -8.34 11.05
CA SER A 69 -5.46 -8.06 10.63
C SER A 69 -4.55 -9.25 10.89
N ARG A 70 -4.60 -9.81 12.09
CA ARG A 70 -3.82 -10.98 12.48
C ARG A 70 -4.01 -12.16 11.51
N LEU A 71 -5.27 -12.58 11.27
CA LEU A 71 -5.55 -13.71 10.38
C LEU A 71 -5.15 -13.41 8.93
N PHE A 72 -5.29 -12.16 8.49
CA PHE A 72 -4.85 -11.74 7.17
C PHE A 72 -3.33 -11.86 7.02
N HIS A 73 -2.56 -11.44 8.03
CA HIS A 73 -1.10 -11.57 8.02
C HIS A 73 -0.65 -13.03 8.09
N GLU A 74 -1.29 -13.87 8.90
CA GLU A 74 -1.02 -15.31 8.92
C GLU A 74 -1.20 -15.93 7.52
N LYS A 75 -2.26 -15.56 6.82
CA LYS A 75 -2.49 -16.03 5.44
C LYS A 75 -1.48 -15.47 4.44
N ARG A 76 -1.07 -14.21 4.61
CA ARG A 76 -0.02 -13.59 3.79
C ARG A 76 1.28 -14.36 3.91
N GLU A 77 1.76 -14.61 5.12
CA GLU A 77 3.00 -15.36 5.34
C GLU A 77 2.89 -16.79 4.80
N ALA A 78 1.79 -17.51 5.08
CA ALA A 78 1.57 -18.84 4.51
C ALA A 78 1.57 -18.85 2.96
N LEU A 79 1.08 -17.78 2.32
CA LEU A 79 1.11 -17.63 0.87
C LEU A 79 2.54 -17.42 0.35
N ILE A 80 3.35 -16.63 1.04
CA ILE A 80 4.76 -16.39 0.74
C ILE A 80 5.55 -17.69 0.88
N GLU A 81 5.43 -18.37 2.03
CA GLU A 81 6.09 -19.65 2.33
C GLU A 81 5.73 -20.78 1.36
N LYS A 82 4.49 -20.77 0.88
CA LYS A 82 4.05 -21.76 -0.13
C LYS A 82 4.77 -21.61 -1.46
N LYS A 83 5.20 -20.39 -1.80
CA LYS A 83 5.74 -20.06 -3.12
C LYS A 83 7.25 -19.93 -3.12
N TYR A 84 7.81 -19.35 -2.06
CA TYR A 84 9.21 -18.99 -1.98
C TYR A 84 9.91 -19.74 -0.83
N ASP A 85 11.21 -19.92 -0.98
CA ASP A 85 12.09 -20.24 0.14
C ASP A 85 12.35 -18.94 0.91
N VAL A 86 11.70 -18.81 2.08
CA VAL A 86 11.70 -17.57 2.84
C VAL A 86 13.05 -17.27 3.46
N ASP A 87 13.85 -18.31 3.74
CA ASP A 87 15.18 -18.17 4.31
C ASP A 87 16.19 -17.62 3.29
N GLU A 88 15.88 -17.75 2.00
CA GLU A 88 16.69 -17.27 0.89
C GLU A 88 16.26 -15.88 0.38
N ILE A 89 15.20 -15.30 0.93
CA ILE A 89 14.81 -13.92 0.61
C ILE A 89 15.73 -12.96 1.36
N GLN A 90 16.64 -12.33 0.63
CA GLN A 90 17.61 -11.41 1.22
C GLN A 90 16.99 -10.07 1.62
N GLN A 91 15.95 -9.60 0.92
CA GLN A 91 15.27 -8.35 1.24
C GLN A 91 13.78 -8.41 0.91
N ARG A 92 12.97 -8.06 1.88
CA ARG A 92 11.54 -7.77 1.68
C ARG A 92 11.34 -6.26 1.61
N ILE A 93 10.49 -5.79 0.69
CA ILE A 93 10.18 -4.38 0.50
C ILE A 93 8.67 -4.23 0.50
N LEU A 94 8.13 -3.55 1.51
CA LEU A 94 6.70 -3.33 1.68
C LEU A 94 6.33 -1.89 1.35
N ASN A 95 5.34 -1.71 0.47
CA ASN A 95 4.69 -0.44 0.16
C ASN A 95 3.25 -0.44 0.72
N GLY A 96 2.86 0.64 1.39
CA GLY A 96 1.50 0.77 1.92
C GLY A 96 1.18 2.17 2.43
N ASP A 97 -0.08 2.43 2.77
CA ASP A 97 -0.58 3.74 3.20
C ASP A 97 -0.16 4.15 4.63
N GLY A 98 0.57 3.29 5.34
CA GLY A 98 1.00 3.52 6.72
C GLY A 98 -0.06 3.21 7.76
N GLY A 99 -1.16 2.57 7.39
CA GLY A 99 -2.18 2.07 8.31
C GLY A 99 -1.60 1.15 9.39
N SER A 100 -2.15 1.22 10.60
CA SER A 100 -1.64 0.45 11.75
C SER A 100 -1.61 -1.05 11.46
N TRP A 101 -2.64 -1.58 10.82
CA TRP A 101 -2.72 -3.00 10.52
C TRP A 101 -1.66 -3.47 9.50
N ILE A 102 -1.18 -2.60 8.61
CA ILE A 102 -0.09 -2.93 7.67
C ILE A 102 1.23 -3.13 8.43
N LYS A 103 1.47 -2.31 9.47
CA LYS A 103 2.71 -2.32 10.25
C LYS A 103 2.72 -3.31 11.40
N GLU A 104 1.55 -3.80 11.84
CA GLU A 104 1.38 -4.57 13.09
C GLU A 104 2.21 -5.86 13.14
N THR A 105 2.32 -6.55 11.99
CA THR A 105 3.09 -7.81 11.87
C THR A 105 4.22 -7.68 10.85
N TYR A 106 4.71 -6.49 10.72
CA TYR A 106 5.75 -6.18 9.75
C TYR A 106 7.10 -6.76 10.17
N ASP A 107 7.79 -7.39 9.24
CA ASP A 107 9.15 -7.86 9.44
C ASP A 107 10.08 -6.67 9.72
N PRO A 108 10.74 -6.59 10.91
CA PRO A 108 11.57 -5.43 11.26
C PRO A 108 12.76 -5.23 10.32
N ASP A 109 13.20 -6.27 9.60
CA ASP A 109 14.29 -6.18 8.64
C ASP A 109 13.83 -5.74 7.25
N ALA A 110 12.53 -5.74 6.98
CA ALA A 110 11.99 -5.27 5.72
C ALA A 110 12.20 -3.75 5.54
N ILE A 111 12.21 -3.31 4.29
CA ILE A 111 12.17 -1.90 3.94
C ILE A 111 10.71 -1.51 3.80
N PHE A 112 10.24 -0.57 4.63
CA PHE A 112 8.92 0.03 4.45
C PHE A 112 9.02 1.30 3.61
N GLN A 113 8.14 1.41 2.61
CA GLN A 113 7.94 2.62 1.82
C GLN A 113 6.49 3.07 1.97
N LEU A 114 6.29 4.34 2.29
CA LEU A 114 4.96 4.93 2.30
C LEU A 114 4.48 5.11 0.86
N ASP A 115 3.28 4.64 0.56
CA ASP A 115 2.74 4.70 -0.79
C ASP A 115 2.63 6.15 -1.28
N ARG A 116 3.31 6.45 -2.38
CA ARG A 116 3.42 7.81 -2.93
C ARG A 116 2.08 8.36 -3.41
N TYR A 117 1.21 7.50 -3.95
CA TYR A 117 -0.13 7.92 -4.37
C TYR A 117 -0.93 8.44 -3.17
N HIS A 118 -0.91 7.71 -2.04
CA HIS A 118 -1.58 8.14 -0.81
C HIS A 118 -0.99 9.44 -0.26
N VAL A 119 0.33 9.63 -0.29
CA VAL A 119 0.94 10.91 0.12
C VAL A 119 0.44 12.07 -0.76
N TYR A 120 0.41 11.91 -2.08
CA TYR A 120 -0.12 12.94 -2.97
C TYR A 120 -1.59 13.24 -2.70
N GLN A 121 -2.41 12.21 -2.50
CA GLN A 121 -3.83 12.40 -2.17
C GLN A 121 -4.02 13.13 -0.83
N GLU A 122 -3.23 12.81 0.19
CA GLU A 122 -3.29 13.51 1.47
C GLU A 122 -2.85 14.97 1.37
N ILE A 123 -1.81 15.28 0.61
CA ILE A 123 -1.41 16.68 0.34
C ILE A 123 -2.56 17.44 -0.33
N LEU A 124 -3.16 16.88 -1.38
CA LEU A 124 -4.27 17.51 -2.10
C LEU A 124 -5.52 17.68 -1.22
N ARG A 125 -5.80 16.73 -0.34
CA ARG A 125 -6.97 16.74 0.53
C ARG A 125 -6.83 17.70 1.72
N LYS A 126 -5.62 17.84 2.25
CA LYS A 126 -5.37 18.56 3.50
C LYS A 126 -4.89 19.99 3.30
N ILE A 127 -4.30 20.31 2.17
CA ILE A 127 -3.83 21.66 1.84
C ILE A 127 -4.75 22.22 0.76
N ASN A 128 -5.42 23.35 1.04
CA ASN A 128 -6.36 23.96 0.09
C ASN A 128 -5.68 24.97 -0.85
N ASP A 129 -4.53 25.52 -0.44
CA ASP A 129 -3.78 26.48 -1.23
C ASP A 129 -2.94 25.79 -2.31
N ARG A 130 -3.09 26.21 -3.58
CA ARG A 130 -2.42 25.58 -4.72
C ARG A 130 -0.91 25.76 -4.73
N SER A 131 -0.41 26.89 -4.21
CA SER A 131 1.03 27.13 -4.15
C SER A 131 1.67 26.28 -3.08
N ALA A 132 1.02 26.19 -1.90
CA ALA A 132 1.45 25.31 -0.82
C ALA A 132 1.37 23.81 -1.20
N GLN A 133 0.34 23.40 -1.93
CA GLN A 133 0.27 22.02 -2.48
C GLN A 133 1.46 21.72 -3.39
N ARG A 134 1.80 22.67 -4.27
CA ARG A 134 2.93 22.51 -5.21
C ARG A 134 4.24 22.39 -4.46
N GLU A 135 4.47 23.27 -3.48
CA GLU A 135 5.68 23.26 -2.68
C GLU A 135 5.82 21.96 -1.88
N ALA A 136 4.77 21.54 -1.16
CA ALA A 136 4.79 20.27 -0.42
C ALA A 136 5.09 19.08 -1.33
N ARG A 137 4.54 19.06 -2.55
CA ARG A 137 4.80 18.00 -3.52
C ARG A 137 6.22 18.03 -4.04
N ASN A 138 6.77 19.20 -4.34
CA ASN A 138 8.16 19.35 -4.79
C ASN A 138 9.14 18.85 -3.74
N LEU A 139 8.98 19.28 -2.48
CA LEU A 139 9.81 18.81 -1.38
C LEU A 139 9.74 17.29 -1.19
N PHE A 140 8.54 16.70 -1.34
CA PHE A 140 8.35 15.26 -1.28
C PHE A 140 9.03 14.54 -2.48
N GLU A 141 8.92 15.05 -3.69
CA GLU A 141 9.54 14.47 -4.89
C GLU A 141 11.07 14.50 -4.83
N GLU A 142 11.63 15.59 -4.31
CA GLU A 142 13.06 15.76 -4.09
C GLU A 142 13.60 14.89 -2.94
N GLY A 143 12.71 14.37 -2.10
CA GLY A 143 13.07 13.57 -0.93
C GLY A 143 13.55 14.41 0.26
N LYS A 144 13.22 15.71 0.27
CA LYS A 144 13.55 16.66 1.33
C LYS A 144 12.57 16.51 2.50
N THR A 145 12.69 15.40 3.21
CA THR A 145 11.73 15.01 4.25
C THR A 145 11.64 16.01 5.39
N GLU A 146 12.78 16.49 5.91
CA GLU A 146 12.79 17.44 7.03
C GLU A 146 12.18 18.78 6.61
N GLU A 147 12.57 19.28 5.44
CA GLU A 147 12.06 20.54 4.89
C GLU A 147 10.54 20.47 4.64
N LEU A 148 10.05 19.31 4.17
CA LEU A 148 8.61 19.07 3.99
C LEU A 148 7.87 19.14 5.33
N LEU A 149 8.38 18.49 6.36
CA LEU A 149 7.76 18.48 7.69
C LEU A 149 7.77 19.89 8.31
N GLU A 150 8.88 20.61 8.21
CA GLU A 150 8.99 21.99 8.65
C GLU A 150 8.02 22.91 7.89
N PHE A 151 8.01 22.82 6.56
CA PHE A 151 7.09 23.57 5.70
C PHE A 151 5.63 23.39 6.14
N LEU A 152 5.20 22.17 6.45
CA LEU A 152 3.82 21.90 6.88
C LEU A 152 3.47 22.56 8.21
N LEU A 153 4.42 22.65 9.14
CA LEU A 153 4.21 23.38 10.41
C LEU A 153 4.13 24.87 10.19
N VAL A 154 5.05 25.46 9.43
CA VAL A 154 5.05 26.87 9.08
C VAL A 154 3.77 27.26 8.35
N TYR A 155 3.33 26.43 7.40
CA TYR A 155 2.07 26.65 6.69
C TYR A 155 0.88 26.58 7.66
N ALA A 156 0.84 25.60 8.57
CA ALA A 156 -0.23 25.47 9.54
C ALA A 156 -0.35 26.73 10.43
N ASP A 157 0.79 27.27 10.88
CA ASP A 157 0.84 28.49 11.70
C ASP A 157 0.41 29.71 10.89
N SER A 158 0.83 29.80 9.62
CA SER A 158 0.49 30.94 8.75
C SER A 158 -1.00 31.07 8.40
N VAL A 159 -1.74 29.95 8.46
CA VAL A 159 -3.20 29.90 8.18
C VAL A 159 -4.04 29.75 9.44
N GLU A 160 -3.42 29.84 10.62
CA GLU A 160 -4.14 29.75 11.89
C GLU A 160 -5.04 30.97 12.07
N THR A 161 -6.26 30.72 12.52
CA THR A 161 -7.29 31.75 12.71
C THR A 161 -8.19 31.39 13.88
N THR A 162 -8.87 32.39 14.44
CA THR A 162 -9.89 32.22 15.49
C THR A 162 -11.24 31.74 14.95
N ASP A 163 -11.41 31.66 13.63
CA ASP A 163 -12.64 31.11 13.03
C ASP A 163 -12.66 29.59 13.18
N GLU A 164 -13.54 29.08 14.05
CA GLU A 164 -13.72 27.65 14.32
C GLU A 164 -14.14 26.84 13.08
N LYS A 165 -14.67 27.47 12.03
CA LYS A 165 -15.04 26.83 10.78
C LYS A 165 -13.86 26.64 9.84
N ASP A 166 -12.77 27.38 10.04
CA ASP A 166 -11.56 27.25 9.25
C ASP A 166 -10.73 26.07 9.75
N ASN A 167 -10.60 25.07 8.91
CA ASN A 167 -9.89 23.83 9.24
C ASN A 167 -8.49 23.76 8.62
N ARG A 168 -7.98 24.83 7.98
CA ARG A 168 -6.71 24.78 7.22
C ARG A 168 -5.52 24.41 8.12
N SER A 169 -5.36 25.12 9.24
CA SER A 169 -4.29 24.83 10.20
C SER A 169 -4.40 23.39 10.75
N ARG A 170 -5.60 22.99 11.18
CA ARG A 170 -5.85 21.64 11.69
C ARG A 170 -5.50 20.55 10.64
N ASN A 171 -5.95 20.73 9.40
CA ASN A 171 -5.68 19.80 8.31
C ASN A 171 -4.18 19.69 8.01
N ALA A 172 -3.46 20.81 7.97
CA ALA A 172 -2.01 20.82 7.76
C ALA A 172 -1.26 20.10 8.90
N ARG A 173 -1.67 20.31 10.17
CA ARG A 173 -1.11 19.61 11.34
C ARG A 173 -1.44 18.11 11.32
N GLU A 174 -2.60 17.70 10.80
CA GLU A 174 -2.94 16.29 10.60
C GLU A 174 -2.06 15.65 9.52
N LEU A 175 -1.82 16.34 8.40
CA LEU A 175 -0.89 15.89 7.37
C LEU A 175 0.54 15.77 7.92
N TYR A 176 1.00 16.75 8.66
CA TYR A 176 2.30 16.71 9.35
C TYR A 176 2.41 15.44 10.22
N ARG A 177 1.42 15.19 11.10
CA ARG A 177 1.44 14.00 11.97
C ARG A 177 1.47 12.70 11.18
N TYR A 178 0.66 12.61 10.11
CA TYR A 178 0.65 11.44 9.24
C TYR A 178 2.03 11.19 8.61
N LEU A 179 2.65 12.21 8.02
CA LEU A 179 3.95 12.07 7.39
C LEU A 179 5.06 11.81 8.42
N ASN A 180 5.04 12.51 9.55
CA ASN A 180 6.03 12.34 10.61
C ASN A 180 5.98 10.93 11.24
N ASN A 181 4.78 10.37 11.45
CA ASN A 181 4.60 9.00 11.95
C ASN A 181 5.07 7.92 10.94
N ASN A 182 5.23 8.31 9.69
CA ASN A 182 5.70 7.46 8.59
C ASN A 182 7.04 7.92 8.02
N LYS A 183 7.78 8.78 8.72
CA LYS A 183 8.98 9.47 8.25
C LYS A 183 10.01 8.52 7.64
N ALA A 184 10.27 7.38 8.26
CA ALA A 184 11.21 6.38 7.77
C ALA A 184 10.85 5.84 6.36
N GLY A 185 9.56 5.84 6.02
CA GLY A 185 9.07 5.34 4.73
C GLY A 185 8.87 6.40 3.65
N LEU A 186 9.13 7.69 3.92
CA LEU A 186 8.87 8.76 2.95
C LEU A 186 9.81 8.73 1.74
N LEU A 187 11.03 8.23 1.92
CA LEU A 187 11.95 8.04 0.82
C LEU A 187 11.61 6.76 0.03
N PRO A 188 11.78 6.76 -1.29
CA PRO A 188 11.73 5.53 -2.08
C PRO A 188 12.71 4.49 -1.53
N TYR A 189 12.34 3.21 -1.57
CA TYR A 189 13.15 2.12 -1.01
C TYR A 189 14.63 2.14 -1.43
N ARG A 190 14.92 2.57 -2.67
CA ARG A 190 16.29 2.72 -3.19
C ARG A 190 17.10 3.83 -2.55
N LYS A 191 16.45 4.81 -1.92
CA LYS A 191 17.08 5.97 -1.28
C LYS A 191 17.15 5.85 0.23
N GLN A 192 16.68 4.73 0.81
CA GLN A 192 16.67 4.51 2.26
C GLN A 192 18.00 3.97 2.82
N GLY A 193 19.07 3.94 2.01
CA GLY A 193 20.43 3.58 2.45
C GLY A 193 20.68 2.08 2.61
N LYS A 194 19.67 1.21 2.49
CA LYS A 194 19.86 -0.24 2.49
C LYS A 194 20.33 -0.72 1.10
N LYS A 195 21.28 -1.66 1.09
CA LYS A 195 21.74 -2.30 -0.15
C LYS A 195 20.65 -3.25 -0.66
N ILE A 196 20.14 -2.99 -1.84
CA ILE A 196 19.17 -3.86 -2.50
C ILE A 196 19.95 -4.90 -3.33
N PRO A 197 19.70 -6.21 -3.14
CA PRO A 197 20.27 -7.26 -3.99
C PRO A 197 19.96 -7.04 -5.47
N GLU A 198 20.88 -7.48 -6.33
CA GLU A 198 20.67 -7.37 -7.78
C GLU A 198 19.50 -8.23 -8.26
N PRO A 199 18.73 -7.77 -9.24
CA PRO A 199 17.66 -8.56 -9.83
C PRO A 199 18.22 -9.78 -10.57
N ARG A 200 17.42 -10.84 -10.60
CA ARG A 200 17.74 -12.01 -11.45
C ARG A 200 17.63 -11.65 -12.94
N GLU A 201 18.23 -12.47 -13.77
CA GLU A 201 18.15 -12.32 -15.23
C GLU A 201 16.69 -12.21 -15.71
N GLY A 202 16.43 -11.31 -16.65
CA GLY A 202 15.09 -11.02 -17.17
C GLY A 202 14.21 -10.16 -16.26
N ILE A 203 14.68 -9.76 -15.09
CA ILE A 203 13.94 -8.94 -14.14
C ILE A 203 14.62 -7.58 -13.96
N VAL A 204 13.81 -6.54 -13.82
CA VAL A 204 14.26 -5.20 -13.40
C VAL A 204 13.45 -4.74 -12.20
N TYR A 205 14.07 -3.97 -11.33
CA TYR A 205 13.37 -3.31 -10.24
C TYR A 205 12.97 -1.90 -10.68
N LYS A 206 11.73 -1.51 -10.42
CA LYS A 206 11.18 -0.18 -10.72
C LYS A 206 10.59 0.44 -9.45
N ASN A 207 10.07 1.64 -9.55
CA ASN A 207 9.33 2.26 -8.44
C ASN A 207 8.07 1.46 -8.15
N MET A 208 7.78 1.30 -6.86
CA MET A 208 6.55 0.66 -6.37
C MET A 208 5.33 1.60 -6.54
N GLY A 209 4.14 1.09 -6.25
CA GLY A 209 2.87 1.80 -6.37
C GLY A 209 1.95 1.14 -7.40
N VAL A 210 2.05 -0.18 -7.58
CA VAL A 210 1.15 -0.93 -8.46
C VAL A 210 -0.18 -1.26 -7.79
N GLN A 211 -0.25 -1.17 -6.45
CA GLN A 211 -1.40 -1.60 -5.65
C GLN A 211 -2.69 -0.89 -6.06
N GLU A 212 -2.67 0.42 -6.30
CA GLU A 212 -3.85 1.16 -6.71
C GLU A 212 -4.43 0.63 -8.05
N SER A 213 -3.56 0.34 -9.00
CA SER A 213 -3.98 -0.29 -10.28
C SER A 213 -4.54 -1.70 -10.07
N GLN A 214 -3.95 -2.50 -9.19
CA GLN A 214 -4.44 -3.83 -8.84
C GLN A 214 -5.78 -3.74 -8.10
N ASN A 215 -5.90 -2.84 -7.13
CA ASN A 215 -7.14 -2.56 -6.43
C ASN A 215 -8.25 -2.19 -7.41
N CYS A 216 -7.98 -1.31 -8.37
CA CYS A 216 -8.95 -0.90 -9.36
C CYS A 216 -9.38 -2.06 -10.25
N THR A 217 -8.42 -2.73 -10.90
CA THR A 217 -8.71 -3.73 -11.94
C THR A 217 -9.23 -5.06 -11.40
N VAL A 218 -8.78 -5.48 -10.22
CA VAL A 218 -9.16 -6.77 -9.65
C VAL A 218 -10.39 -6.64 -8.75
N ILE A 219 -10.40 -5.69 -7.82
CA ILE A 219 -11.44 -5.60 -6.77
C ILE A 219 -12.47 -4.52 -7.08
N THR A 220 -12.04 -3.25 -7.28
CA THR A 220 -12.95 -2.11 -7.29
C THR A 220 -13.95 -2.17 -8.43
N MET A 221 -13.51 -2.48 -9.63
CA MET A 221 -14.39 -2.59 -10.80
C MET A 221 -15.46 -3.69 -10.66
N ARG A 222 -15.20 -4.73 -9.87
CA ARG A 222 -16.08 -5.89 -9.68
C ARG A 222 -16.88 -5.85 -8.39
N MET A 223 -16.44 -5.10 -7.39
CA MET A 223 -17.03 -5.17 -6.05
C MET A 223 -17.55 -3.83 -5.53
N LYS A 224 -17.10 -2.68 -6.09
CA LYS A 224 -17.43 -1.35 -5.56
C LYS A 224 -18.32 -0.52 -6.49
N HIS A 225 -18.31 -0.79 -7.80
CA HIS A 225 -19.12 -0.08 -8.78
C HIS A 225 -20.61 -0.50 -8.76
N ARG A 226 -21.48 0.31 -9.39
CA ARG A 226 -22.91 0.04 -9.57
C ARG A 226 -23.70 -0.14 -8.27
N ARG A 227 -23.32 0.56 -7.18
CA ARG A 227 -23.98 0.50 -5.87
C ARG A 227 -24.02 -0.90 -5.25
N MET A 228 -23.09 -1.78 -5.58
CA MET A 228 -23.00 -3.12 -5.02
C MET A 228 -22.88 -3.08 -3.51
N ARG A 229 -23.57 -4.01 -2.86
CA ARG A 229 -23.50 -4.25 -1.42
C ARG A 229 -23.24 -5.71 -1.17
N TRP A 230 -22.47 -6.01 -0.16
CA TRP A 230 -21.98 -7.34 0.11
C TRP A 230 -22.30 -7.79 1.53
N SER A 231 -22.63 -9.08 1.71
CA SER A 231 -22.43 -9.72 3.00
C SER A 231 -20.94 -10.00 3.21
N VAL A 232 -20.47 -10.11 4.45
CA VAL A 232 -19.07 -10.42 4.74
C VAL A 232 -18.63 -11.71 4.04
N LYS A 233 -19.45 -12.78 4.13
CA LYS A 233 -19.20 -14.06 3.47
C LYS A 233 -19.13 -13.92 1.93
N GLY A 234 -20.07 -13.15 1.35
CA GLY A 234 -20.10 -12.92 -0.10
C GLY A 234 -18.87 -12.16 -0.60
N ALA A 235 -18.48 -11.09 0.12
CA ALA A 235 -17.28 -10.33 -0.19
C ALA A 235 -16.01 -11.20 -0.10
N SER A 236 -15.87 -11.99 0.98
CA SER A 236 -14.73 -12.90 1.17
C SER A 236 -14.65 -13.98 0.08
N ASN A 237 -15.78 -14.54 -0.33
CA ASN A 237 -15.79 -15.55 -1.40
C ASN A 237 -15.42 -14.95 -2.76
N MET A 238 -15.97 -13.76 -3.07
CA MET A 238 -15.63 -13.04 -4.31
C MET A 238 -14.14 -12.68 -4.34
N ALA A 239 -13.58 -12.19 -3.24
CA ALA A 239 -12.17 -11.87 -3.14
C ALA A 239 -11.28 -13.09 -3.47
N LYS A 240 -11.62 -14.28 -2.94
CA LYS A 240 -10.88 -15.53 -3.25
C LYS A 240 -10.91 -15.85 -4.74
N VAL A 241 -12.07 -15.70 -5.40
CA VAL A 241 -12.20 -15.95 -6.85
C VAL A 241 -11.40 -14.94 -7.66
N LEU A 242 -11.35 -13.68 -7.24
CA LEU A 242 -10.67 -12.63 -7.99
C LEU A 242 -9.13 -12.65 -7.83
N CYS A 243 -8.64 -13.25 -6.75
CA CYS A 243 -7.20 -13.36 -6.44
C CYS A 243 -6.61 -14.76 -6.75
N SER A 244 -7.43 -15.71 -7.23
CA SER A 244 -6.99 -17.08 -7.61
C SER A 244 -6.24 -17.14 -8.94
#